data_bdb4e8a883f27896e9ce7347c1f38a5b
#
_entry.id   bdb4e8a883f27896e9ce7347c1f38a5b
#
_cell.length_a   1.000
_cell.length_b   1.000
_cell.length_c   1.000
_cell.angle_alpha   90.00
_cell.angle_beta   90.00
_cell.angle_gamma   90.00
#
_symmetry.space_group_name_H-M   'P 1'
#
loop_
_entity.id
_entity.type
_entity.pdbx_description
1 polymer ?
#
loop_
_entity_poly.entity_id
_entity_poly.type
_entity_poly.pdbx_seq_one_letter_code
_entity_poly.pdbx_strand_id
1 'polypeptide(L)'
;MQLRFIDEHNDRGHLLWAEEPVGLALRGETQQAALSKLPAELTAYRRWLGLPPVPAVGVITQEAASPLNVHDADSDILLPSEHRPLTAEEYEALKALALRSAEDFLTLYRSIPDKTHTTLPQRETFYGDVPLTAEEMYRHTKNVNAYYFGEIGVEVGNEPDILICRRA
;
A
#
# COMPACT_ATOMS: atom_id res chain seq x y z
N MET A 1 -18.17 5.87 11.24
CA MET A 1 -18.38 6.04 9.79
C MET A 1 -18.45 4.66 9.13
N GLN A 2 -19.01 4.57 7.92
CA GLN A 2 -19.00 3.36 7.12
C GLN A 2 -17.91 3.50 6.05
N LEU A 3 -17.05 2.47 5.92
CA LEU A 3 -16.04 2.39 4.87
C LEU A 3 -16.37 1.25 3.92
N ARG A 4 -16.25 1.49 2.64
CA ARG A 4 -16.56 0.54 1.57
C ARG A 4 -15.28 -0.12 1.11
N PHE A 5 -15.32 -1.44 0.99
CA PHE A 5 -14.19 -2.25 0.55
C PHE A 5 -14.57 -3.14 -0.62
N ILE A 6 -13.60 -3.33 -1.50
CA ILE A 6 -13.60 -4.41 -2.48
C ILE A 6 -12.74 -5.53 -1.91
N ASP A 7 -13.27 -6.76 -1.92
CA ASP A 7 -12.59 -7.95 -1.45
C ASP A 7 -12.04 -8.75 -2.64
N GLU A 8 -10.73 -8.66 -2.84
CA GLU A 8 -10.01 -9.52 -3.76
C GLU A 8 -9.56 -10.77 -2.99
N HIS A 9 -9.95 -11.96 -3.42
CA HIS A 9 -9.77 -13.15 -2.63
C HIS A 9 -9.53 -14.45 -3.44
N ASN A 10 -9.00 -15.44 -2.76
CA ASN A 10 -8.95 -16.84 -3.19
C ASN A 10 -8.96 -17.77 -1.98
N ASP A 11 -8.64 -19.06 -2.19
CA ASP A 11 -8.57 -20.08 -1.13
C ASP A 11 -7.45 -19.86 -0.11
N ARG A 12 -6.51 -18.94 -0.37
CA ARG A 12 -5.36 -18.64 0.50
C ARG A 12 -5.49 -17.34 1.28
N GLY A 13 -6.44 -16.48 0.94
CA GLY A 13 -6.60 -15.23 1.67
C GLY A 13 -7.51 -14.20 1.02
N HIS A 14 -7.64 -13.09 1.74
CA HIS A 14 -8.44 -11.93 1.40
C HIS A 14 -7.60 -10.66 1.49
N LEU A 15 -7.69 -9.82 0.47
CA LEU A 15 -7.09 -8.49 0.38
C LEU A 15 -8.21 -7.48 0.14
N LEU A 16 -8.51 -6.68 1.15
CA LEU A 16 -9.59 -5.70 1.13
C LEU A 16 -9.03 -4.32 0.79
N TRP A 17 -9.46 -3.76 -0.32
CA TRP A 17 -9.11 -2.42 -0.75
C TRP A 17 -10.22 -1.43 -0.38
N ALA A 18 -9.89 -0.40 0.38
CA ALA A 18 -10.85 0.67 0.64
C ALA A 18 -11.08 1.50 -0.63
N GLU A 19 -12.35 1.74 -0.97
CA GLU A 19 -12.67 2.71 -2.02
C GLU A 19 -12.21 4.12 -1.61
N GLU A 20 -12.39 4.44 -0.33
CA GLU A 20 -11.86 5.63 0.35
C GLU A 20 -11.61 5.32 1.83
N PRO A 21 -10.51 5.80 2.42
CA PRO A 21 -9.45 6.61 1.80
C PRO A 21 -8.49 5.76 0.95
N VAL A 22 -7.97 6.34 -0.12
CA VAL A 22 -6.98 5.68 -0.99
C VAL A 22 -5.73 5.27 -0.19
N GLY A 23 -5.26 4.05 -0.42
CA GLY A 23 -4.09 3.50 0.26
C GLY A 23 -4.39 2.77 1.57
N LEU A 24 -5.66 2.70 2.01
CA LEU A 24 -6.05 1.83 3.12
C LEU A 24 -6.40 0.45 2.58
N ALA A 25 -5.62 -0.55 2.98
CA ALA A 25 -5.86 -1.95 2.65
C ALA A 25 -5.81 -2.83 3.90
N LEU A 26 -6.57 -3.92 3.91
CA LEU A 26 -6.61 -4.89 5.00
C LEU A 26 -6.37 -6.28 4.42
N ARG A 27 -5.63 -7.12 5.13
CA ARG A 27 -5.31 -8.46 4.67
C ARG A 27 -5.54 -9.50 5.77
N GLY A 28 -6.07 -10.65 5.41
CA GLY A 28 -6.31 -11.75 6.35
C GLY A 28 -6.51 -13.09 5.65
N GLU A 29 -6.44 -14.19 6.41
CA GLU A 29 -6.76 -15.53 5.91
C GLU A 29 -8.26 -15.68 5.60
N THR A 30 -9.08 -14.84 6.25
CA THR A 30 -10.52 -14.75 6.00
C THR A 30 -10.92 -13.28 5.90
N GLN A 31 -12.04 -13.01 5.24
CA GLN A 31 -12.63 -11.66 5.16
C GLN A 31 -12.84 -11.04 6.55
N GLN A 32 -13.33 -11.84 7.51
CA GLN A 32 -13.53 -11.36 8.88
C GLN A 32 -12.21 -11.06 9.59
N ALA A 33 -11.16 -11.88 9.38
CA ALA A 33 -9.83 -11.64 9.94
C ALA A 33 -9.22 -10.33 9.36
N ALA A 34 -9.42 -10.07 8.08
CA ALA A 34 -9.02 -8.81 7.46
C ALA A 34 -9.79 -7.63 8.07
N LEU A 35 -11.12 -7.68 8.10
CA LEU A 35 -11.97 -6.62 8.65
C LEU A 35 -11.69 -6.33 10.13
N SER A 36 -11.29 -7.33 10.92
CA SER A 36 -10.95 -7.14 12.33
C SER A 36 -9.77 -6.18 12.56
N LYS A 37 -8.92 -5.97 11.56
CA LYS A 37 -7.78 -5.05 11.61
C LYS A 37 -8.17 -3.59 11.35
N LEU A 38 -9.37 -3.33 10.81
CA LEU A 38 -9.83 -2.00 10.42
C LEU A 38 -9.65 -0.92 11.50
N PRO A 39 -10.00 -1.14 12.77
CA PRO A 39 -9.85 -0.09 13.78
C PRO A 39 -8.41 0.35 13.99
N ALA A 40 -7.46 -0.59 13.98
CA ALA A 40 -6.04 -0.31 14.17
C ALA A 40 -5.44 0.39 12.94
N GLU A 41 -5.68 -0.15 11.76
CA GLU A 41 -5.14 0.37 10.50
C GLU A 41 -5.72 1.75 10.18
N LEU A 42 -7.02 1.97 10.34
CA LEU A 42 -7.63 3.28 10.16
C LEU A 42 -7.08 4.31 11.15
N THR A 43 -6.88 3.92 12.41
CA THR A 43 -6.30 4.81 13.42
C THR A 43 -4.87 5.21 13.04
N ALA A 44 -4.05 4.26 12.59
CA ALA A 44 -2.69 4.52 12.14
C ALA A 44 -2.67 5.43 10.92
N TYR A 45 -3.50 5.12 9.91
CA TYR A 45 -3.63 5.91 8.70
C TYR A 45 -4.07 7.37 9.00
N ARG A 46 -5.10 7.56 9.81
CA ARG A 46 -5.59 8.89 10.19
C ARG A 46 -4.56 9.67 11.00
N ARG A 47 -3.85 9.00 11.92
CA ARG A 47 -2.73 9.61 12.68
C ARG A 47 -1.64 10.11 11.73
N TRP A 48 -1.27 9.30 10.74
CA TRP A 48 -0.30 9.70 9.73
C TRP A 48 -0.76 10.95 8.97
N LEU A 49 -2.04 11.06 8.64
CA LEU A 49 -2.61 12.25 8.02
C LEU A 49 -2.78 13.46 8.97
N GLY A 50 -2.53 13.30 10.28
CA GLY A 50 -2.77 14.33 11.28
C GLY A 50 -4.24 14.52 11.64
N LEU A 51 -5.09 13.50 11.38
CA LEU A 51 -6.52 13.50 11.64
C LEU A 51 -6.86 12.76 12.95
N PRO A 52 -7.90 13.17 13.68
CA PRO A 52 -8.34 12.47 14.89
C PRO A 52 -8.87 11.05 14.54
N PRO A 53 -8.73 10.06 15.45
CA PRO A 53 -9.31 8.76 15.26
C PRO A 53 -10.84 8.84 15.18
N VAL A 54 -11.44 7.95 14.39
CA VAL A 54 -12.89 7.82 14.27
C VAL A 54 -13.28 6.35 14.27
N PRO A 55 -14.38 5.96 14.93
CA PRO A 55 -14.91 4.61 14.82
C PRO A 55 -15.44 4.38 13.40
N ALA A 56 -15.14 3.21 12.84
CA ALA A 56 -15.63 2.82 11.52
C ALA A 56 -16.05 1.35 11.48
N VAL A 57 -16.95 1.06 10.55
CA VAL A 57 -17.38 -0.30 10.18
C VAL A 57 -17.07 -0.49 8.70
N GLY A 58 -16.42 -1.60 8.37
CA GLY A 58 -16.17 -1.97 6.98
C GLY A 58 -17.38 -2.70 6.38
N VAL A 59 -17.68 -2.40 5.14
CA VAL A 59 -18.71 -3.07 4.34
C VAL A 59 -18.10 -3.49 3.02
N ILE A 60 -18.26 -4.76 2.68
CA ILE A 60 -17.85 -5.26 1.37
C ILE A 60 -18.90 -4.86 0.35
N THR A 61 -18.49 -4.17 -0.68
CA THR A 61 -19.36 -3.68 -1.77
C THR A 61 -19.18 -4.46 -3.06
N GLN A 62 -18.05 -5.14 -3.19
CA GLN A 62 -17.74 -6.00 -4.32
C GLN A 62 -16.81 -7.12 -3.86
N GLU A 63 -16.98 -8.30 -4.44
CA GLU A 63 -16.06 -9.44 -4.29
C GLU A 63 -15.48 -9.79 -5.67
N ALA A 64 -14.18 -10.08 -5.69
CA ALA A 64 -13.44 -10.44 -6.89
C ALA A 64 -12.56 -11.66 -6.60
N ALA A 65 -12.82 -12.77 -7.26
CA ALA A 65 -11.91 -13.91 -7.22
C ALA A 65 -10.65 -13.62 -8.03
N SER A 66 -9.48 -13.90 -7.45
CA SER A 66 -8.19 -13.61 -8.07
C SER A 66 -7.30 -14.86 -8.11
N PRO A 67 -6.63 -15.13 -9.23
CA PRO A 67 -5.63 -16.21 -9.31
C PRO A 67 -4.30 -15.80 -8.66
N LEU A 68 -4.13 -14.54 -8.29
CA LEU A 68 -2.88 -13.97 -7.76
C LEU A 68 -2.61 -14.38 -6.31
N ASN A 69 -1.44 -14.02 -5.82
CA ASN A 69 -1.04 -14.33 -4.45
C ASN A 69 -1.53 -13.24 -3.46
N VAL A 70 -2.86 -13.07 -3.37
CA VAL A 70 -3.49 -12.03 -2.54
C VAL A 70 -3.04 -12.05 -1.08
N HIS A 71 -2.70 -13.25 -0.56
CA HIS A 71 -2.14 -13.41 0.79
C HIS A 71 -0.75 -12.77 0.95
N ASP A 72 -0.03 -12.51 -0.15
CA ASP A 72 1.24 -11.76 -0.21
C ASP A 72 1.04 -10.31 -0.72
N ALA A 73 -0.21 -9.86 -0.84
CA ALA A 73 -0.60 -8.57 -1.37
C ALA A 73 -0.32 -8.39 -2.88
N ASP A 74 -0.27 -9.51 -3.62
CA ASP A 74 -0.25 -9.51 -5.08
C ASP A 74 -1.67 -9.23 -5.58
N SER A 75 -1.84 -8.22 -6.43
CA SER A 75 -3.16 -7.70 -6.82
C SER A 75 -3.09 -7.00 -8.17
N ASP A 76 -4.10 -7.21 -8.98
CA ASP A 76 -4.33 -6.51 -10.25
C ASP A 76 -5.73 -5.90 -10.34
N ILE A 77 -6.44 -5.81 -9.21
CA ILE A 77 -7.80 -5.29 -9.19
C ILE A 77 -7.84 -3.80 -9.53
N LEU A 78 -8.77 -3.44 -10.41
CA LEU A 78 -9.11 -2.04 -10.67
C LEU A 78 -10.39 -1.68 -9.93
N LEU A 79 -10.33 -0.62 -9.14
CA LEU A 79 -11.51 -0.11 -8.44
C LEU A 79 -12.47 0.58 -9.43
N PRO A 80 -13.79 0.54 -9.20
CA PRO A 80 -14.75 1.20 -10.10
C PRO A 80 -14.44 2.69 -10.33
N SER A 81 -13.89 3.37 -9.33
CA SER A 81 -13.45 4.76 -9.43
C SER A 81 -12.27 4.98 -10.38
N GLU A 82 -11.48 3.94 -10.67
CA GLU A 82 -10.28 4.02 -11.50
C GLU A 82 -10.59 3.84 -13.00
N HIS A 83 -11.82 3.45 -13.35
CA HIS A 83 -12.27 3.36 -14.73
C HIS A 83 -12.65 4.71 -15.38
N ARG A 84 -12.48 5.79 -14.69
CA ARG A 84 -12.73 7.15 -15.18
C ARG A 84 -11.49 8.02 -15.10
N PRO A 85 -11.34 9.05 -15.92
CA PRO A 85 -10.29 10.04 -15.77
C PRO A 85 -10.36 10.75 -14.42
N LEU A 86 -9.21 11.05 -13.85
CA LEU A 86 -9.11 11.89 -12.66
C LEU A 86 -9.49 13.34 -13.00
N THR A 87 -10.15 14.00 -12.08
CA THR A 87 -10.24 15.47 -12.11
C THR A 87 -8.89 16.07 -11.71
N ALA A 88 -8.67 17.33 -12.04
CA ALA A 88 -7.44 18.04 -11.65
C ALA A 88 -7.26 18.07 -10.11
N GLU A 89 -8.35 18.22 -9.37
CA GLU A 89 -8.34 18.24 -7.91
C GLU A 89 -7.94 16.87 -7.33
N GLU A 90 -8.53 15.79 -7.85
CA GLU A 90 -8.18 14.40 -7.46
C GLU A 90 -6.71 14.09 -7.78
N TYR A 91 -6.23 14.49 -8.94
CA TYR A 91 -4.83 14.31 -9.33
C TYR A 91 -3.88 15.02 -8.34
N GLU A 92 -4.12 16.29 -8.02
CA GLU A 92 -3.26 17.01 -7.08
C GLU A 92 -3.35 16.45 -5.65
N ALA A 93 -4.50 15.97 -5.22
CA ALA A 93 -4.66 15.31 -3.92
C ALA A 93 -3.88 13.98 -3.86
N LEU A 94 -3.98 13.14 -4.88
CA LEU A 94 -3.24 11.87 -4.96
C LEU A 94 -1.73 12.09 -5.06
N LYS A 95 -1.30 13.05 -5.87
CA LYS A 95 0.09 13.46 -5.99
C LYS A 95 0.67 13.94 -4.64
N ALA A 96 -0.07 14.80 -3.94
CA ALA A 96 0.34 15.28 -2.61
C ALA A 96 0.47 14.10 -1.61
N LEU A 97 -0.46 13.15 -1.64
CA LEU A 97 -0.43 11.95 -0.80
C LEU A 97 0.80 11.08 -1.12
N ALA A 98 1.07 10.83 -2.41
CA ALA A 98 2.20 10.04 -2.86
C ALA A 98 3.55 10.68 -2.48
N LEU A 99 3.70 11.99 -2.66
CA LEU A 99 4.92 12.72 -2.30
C LEU A 99 5.11 12.77 -0.78
N ARG A 100 4.05 12.99 -0.01
CA ARG A 100 4.10 12.93 1.46
C ARG A 100 4.54 11.54 1.94
N SER A 101 3.97 10.47 1.38
CA SER A 101 4.36 9.11 1.78
C SER A 101 5.85 8.83 1.50
N ALA A 102 6.38 9.31 0.38
CA ALA A 102 7.79 9.18 0.04
C ALA A 102 8.71 9.97 0.99
N GLU A 103 8.32 11.19 1.34
CA GLU A 103 9.08 12.04 2.28
C GLU A 103 9.12 11.45 3.69
N ASP A 104 7.96 11.00 4.19
CA ASP A 104 7.85 10.39 5.51
C ASP A 104 8.61 9.05 5.57
N PHE A 105 8.53 8.23 4.52
CA PHE A 105 9.28 6.98 4.42
C PHE A 105 10.80 7.22 4.38
N LEU A 106 11.25 8.19 3.60
CA LEU A 106 12.67 8.59 3.56
C LEU A 106 13.14 9.10 4.93
N THR A 107 12.31 9.89 5.61
CA THR A 107 12.61 10.41 6.95
C THR A 107 12.72 9.28 7.96
N LEU A 108 11.77 8.34 7.95
CA LEU A 108 11.81 7.14 8.77
C LEU A 108 13.08 6.32 8.51
N TYR A 109 13.38 6.03 7.25
CA TYR A 109 14.59 5.29 6.88
C TYR A 109 15.87 5.98 7.39
N ARG A 110 15.97 7.30 7.24
CA ARG A 110 17.14 8.07 7.73
C ARG A 110 17.27 8.06 9.24
N SER A 111 16.17 7.98 9.97
CA SER A 111 16.16 7.96 11.44
C SER A 111 16.62 6.65 12.06
N ILE A 112 16.66 5.54 11.32
CA ILE A 112 17.05 4.22 11.81
C ILE A 112 18.58 4.17 11.96
N PRO A 113 19.12 3.97 13.18
CA PRO A 113 20.57 3.99 13.41
C PRO A 113 21.30 2.84 12.72
N ASP A 114 20.81 1.60 12.90
CA ASP A 114 21.34 0.40 12.24
C ASP A 114 20.33 -0.13 11.24
N LYS A 115 20.63 0.06 9.96
CA LYS A 115 19.75 -0.29 8.85
C LYS A 115 19.86 -1.74 8.39
N THR A 116 20.85 -2.45 8.91
CA THR A 116 21.18 -3.83 8.54
C THR A 116 20.71 -4.86 9.57
N HIS A 117 20.36 -4.40 10.79
CA HIS A 117 19.84 -5.27 11.84
C HIS A 117 18.34 -5.52 11.67
N THR A 118 17.93 -6.76 11.92
CA THR A 118 16.53 -7.17 11.98
C THR A 118 16.29 -8.21 13.06
N THR A 119 15.10 -8.23 13.63
CA THR A 119 14.59 -9.29 14.50
C THR A 119 13.44 -10.06 13.86
N LEU A 120 13.10 -9.72 12.62
CA LEU A 120 12.02 -10.35 11.87
C LEU A 120 12.45 -11.74 11.39
N PRO A 121 11.54 -12.72 11.41
CA PRO A 121 11.81 -14.03 10.85
C PRO A 121 11.91 -13.95 9.31
N GLN A 122 12.76 -14.81 8.73
CA GLN A 122 12.80 -14.99 7.29
C GLN A 122 11.43 -15.44 6.77
N ARG A 123 10.99 -14.84 5.68
CA ARG A 123 9.77 -15.24 4.98
C ARG A 123 9.99 -15.16 3.48
N GLU A 124 9.57 -16.18 2.79
CA GLU A 124 9.56 -16.25 1.33
C GLU A 124 8.15 -15.99 0.79
N THR A 125 8.06 -15.36 -0.36
CA THR A 125 6.83 -15.12 -1.12
C THR A 125 6.97 -15.67 -2.53
N PHE A 126 5.95 -15.53 -3.36
CA PHE A 126 5.98 -15.93 -4.77
C PHE A 126 7.07 -15.19 -5.60
N TYR A 127 7.53 -14.04 -5.15
CA TYR A 127 8.61 -13.26 -5.81
C TYR A 127 9.97 -13.37 -5.11
N GLY A 128 10.11 -14.32 -4.17
CA GLY A 128 11.33 -14.59 -3.41
C GLY A 128 11.33 -14.09 -1.98
N ASP A 129 12.50 -13.89 -1.42
CA ASP A 129 12.69 -13.45 -0.04
C ASP A 129 12.11 -12.06 0.21
N VAL A 130 11.37 -11.93 1.30
CA VAL A 130 10.85 -10.64 1.77
C VAL A 130 12.01 -9.80 2.33
N PRO A 131 12.11 -8.51 1.97
CA PRO A 131 13.04 -7.60 2.63
C PRO A 131 12.83 -7.57 4.15
N LEU A 132 13.87 -7.78 4.92
CA LEU A 132 13.81 -7.88 6.38
C LEU A 132 14.46 -6.70 7.10
N THR A 133 15.50 -6.14 6.51
CA THR A 133 16.22 -5.01 7.08
C THR A 133 15.66 -3.68 6.57
N ALA A 134 15.87 -2.61 7.29
CA ALA A 134 15.46 -1.28 6.83
C ALA A 134 16.13 -0.90 5.50
N GLU A 135 17.38 -1.31 5.28
CA GLU A 135 18.10 -1.11 4.03
C GLU A 135 17.45 -1.85 2.86
N GLU A 136 17.10 -3.13 3.05
CA GLU A 136 16.45 -3.94 2.03
C GLU A 136 15.03 -3.42 1.72
N MET A 137 14.24 -3.10 2.75
CA MET A 137 12.89 -2.54 2.60
C MET A 137 12.93 -1.22 1.84
N TYR A 138 13.85 -0.33 2.19
CA TYR A 138 13.99 0.96 1.52
C TYR A 138 14.40 0.79 0.06
N ARG A 139 15.42 -0.05 -0.20
CA ARG A 139 15.90 -0.33 -1.55
C ARG A 139 14.81 -0.95 -2.42
N HIS A 140 14.09 -1.94 -1.89
CA HIS A 140 12.97 -2.58 -2.58
C HIS A 140 11.91 -1.53 -2.95
N THR A 141 11.39 -0.79 -1.98
CA THR A 141 10.34 0.21 -2.20
C THR A 141 10.76 1.33 -3.16
N LYS A 142 12.03 1.75 -3.11
CA LYS A 142 12.55 2.74 -4.05
C LYS A 142 12.65 2.19 -5.47
N ASN A 143 13.17 0.97 -5.63
CA ASN A 143 13.47 0.41 -6.94
C ASN A 143 12.24 -0.06 -7.71
N VAL A 144 11.14 -0.43 -7.02
CA VAL A 144 9.89 -0.81 -7.69
C VAL A 144 9.24 0.35 -8.45
N ASN A 145 9.62 1.60 -8.20
CA ASN A 145 9.11 2.74 -8.97
C ASN A 145 9.39 2.59 -10.47
N ALA A 146 10.61 2.16 -10.85
CA ALA A 146 10.95 1.94 -12.25
C ALA A 146 10.07 0.87 -12.91
N TYR A 147 9.72 -0.18 -12.17
CA TYR A 147 8.81 -1.23 -12.65
C TYR A 147 7.40 -0.66 -12.88
N TYR A 148 6.78 -0.07 -11.86
CA TYR A 148 5.40 0.43 -11.97
C TYR A 148 5.24 1.56 -12.97
N PHE A 149 6.20 2.47 -13.08
CA PHE A 149 6.16 3.53 -14.09
C PHE A 149 6.36 2.97 -15.50
N GLY A 150 7.20 1.92 -15.64
CA GLY A 150 7.38 1.20 -16.91
C GLY A 150 6.09 0.59 -17.44
N GLU A 151 5.21 0.07 -16.56
CA GLU A 151 3.90 -0.50 -16.93
C GLU A 151 2.96 0.52 -17.60
N ILE A 152 3.13 1.80 -17.32
CA ILE A 152 2.37 2.89 -17.93
C ILE A 152 3.18 3.67 -18.98
N GLY A 153 4.33 3.12 -19.42
CA GLY A 153 5.16 3.70 -20.46
C GLY A 153 5.99 4.93 -20.01
N VAL A 154 6.19 5.11 -18.72
CA VAL A 154 7.03 6.19 -18.16
C VAL A 154 8.37 5.62 -17.73
N GLU A 155 9.45 6.10 -18.39
CA GLU A 155 10.80 5.72 -18.02
C GLU A 155 11.31 6.57 -16.85
N VAL A 156 11.68 5.93 -15.75
CA VAL A 156 12.34 6.55 -14.60
C VAL A 156 13.58 5.77 -14.20
N GLY A 157 14.61 6.47 -13.75
CA GLY A 157 15.85 5.88 -13.28
C GLY A 157 15.81 5.47 -11.80
N ASN A 158 16.89 4.85 -11.34
CA ASN A 158 17.17 4.62 -9.92
C ASN A 158 17.80 5.85 -9.29
N GLU A 159 16.99 6.87 -9.04
CA GLU A 159 17.41 8.12 -8.45
C GLU A 159 18.02 7.92 -7.04
N PRO A 160 18.78 8.89 -6.50
CA PRO A 160 19.44 8.75 -5.20
C PRO A 160 18.51 8.40 -4.04
N ASP A 161 17.29 8.94 -4.05
CA ASP A 161 16.29 8.63 -3.04
C ASP A 161 14.87 8.54 -3.62
N ILE A 162 13.96 7.97 -2.81
CA ILE A 162 12.58 7.70 -3.22
C ILE A 162 11.79 8.98 -3.52
N LEU A 163 12.09 10.09 -2.84
CA LEU A 163 11.37 11.34 -3.06
C LEU A 163 11.74 11.95 -4.42
N ILE A 164 13.00 11.86 -4.81
CA ILE A 164 13.45 12.27 -6.13
C ILE A 164 12.83 11.37 -7.21
N CYS A 165 12.84 10.04 -7.01
CA CYS A 165 12.18 9.10 -7.92
C CYS A 165 10.70 9.45 -8.18
N ARG A 166 9.97 9.88 -7.15
CA ARG A 166 8.54 10.19 -7.28
C ARG A 166 8.23 11.60 -7.77
N ARG A 167 9.22 12.46 -7.85
CA ARG A 167 9.09 13.81 -8.42
C ARG A 167 9.46 13.88 -9.90
N ALA A 168 10.24 12.91 -10.37
CA ALA A 168 10.62 12.78 -11.78
C ALA A 168 9.42 12.36 -12.63
#